data_6f069f5c0c14b06f92861816ea44a16e
#
_entry.id   6f069f5c0c14b06f92861816ea44a16e
#
_cell.length_a   1.000
_cell.length_b   1.000
_cell.length_c   1.000
_cell.angle_alpha   90.00
_cell.angle_beta   90.00
_cell.angle_gamma   90.00
#
_symmetry.space_group_name_H-M   'P 1'
#
loop_
_entity.id
_entity.type
_entity.pdbx_description
1 polymer ?
#
loop_
_entity_poly.entity_id
_entity_poly.type
_entity_poly.pdbx_seq_one_letter_code
_entity_poly.pdbx_strand_id
1 'polypeptide(L)'
;MVTRGGLPWNSAGVIKVAAAGDVHAGGPGDERFHAVFADAAREADLILLAGDLTLHGDPQEVGALTDAVGAIELPVVAVLGNHDWHGDRCDELVLALARGGIQLLDKEAATFDVGGASVGVAGVKGFVGGFPDASLPDFGEPSLRRVYAETTAEVDGLAQALEEISSCDVRIALLHYAPTSATIEGEPPGIWAFLGSDRLAVPIAQHRPDIVFHGHGHMGTFEGAIGDVPVYNVAQPVIGKDFEVFELGS
;
A
#
# COMPACT_ATOMS: atom_id res chain seq x y z
N MET A 1 7.75 26.93 3.29
CA MET A 1 6.81 27.18 2.21
C MET A 1 7.64 27.40 0.95
N VAL A 2 7.91 26.34 0.20
CA VAL A 2 8.68 26.39 -1.05
C VAL A 2 7.70 26.04 -2.15
N THR A 3 7.27 27.05 -2.89
CA THR A 3 6.45 26.91 -4.09
C THR A 3 7.28 26.24 -5.18
N ARG A 4 6.93 25.00 -5.55
CA ARG A 4 7.43 24.41 -6.80
C ARG A 4 6.93 25.24 -7.97
N GLY A 5 7.85 25.74 -8.79
CA GLY A 5 7.55 26.27 -10.13
C GLY A 5 7.14 25.12 -11.05
N GLY A 6 5.90 24.69 -10.96
CA GLY A 6 5.25 23.74 -11.84
C GLY A 6 4.12 24.47 -12.57
N LEU A 7 3.79 24.02 -13.77
CA LEU A 7 2.70 24.49 -14.61
C LEU A 7 1.41 24.66 -13.79
N PRO A 8 0.53 25.61 -14.14
CA PRO A 8 -0.71 25.83 -13.39
C PRO A 8 -1.52 24.54 -13.39
N TRP A 9 -1.82 24.05 -12.19
CA TRP A 9 -2.75 22.95 -11.97
C TRP A 9 -4.04 23.26 -12.74
N ASN A 10 -4.46 22.32 -13.59
CA ASN A 10 -5.81 22.34 -14.11
C ASN A 10 -6.76 22.38 -12.90
N SER A 11 -7.91 23.00 -13.04
CA SER A 11 -8.95 23.22 -12.01
C SER A 11 -9.59 21.91 -11.52
N ALA A 12 -8.82 20.83 -11.40
CA ALA A 12 -9.18 19.60 -10.74
C ALA A 12 -9.30 19.88 -9.24
N GLY A 13 -10.43 19.53 -8.66
CA GLY A 13 -10.68 19.69 -7.23
C GLY A 13 -9.74 18.81 -6.37
N VAL A 14 -9.80 18.98 -5.08
CA VAL A 14 -9.11 18.12 -4.11
C VAL A 14 -9.55 16.67 -4.30
N ILE A 15 -8.61 15.76 -4.46
CA ILE A 15 -8.84 14.32 -4.57
C ILE A 15 -8.74 13.73 -3.17
N LYS A 16 -9.75 12.97 -2.77
CA LYS A 16 -9.80 12.32 -1.46
C LYS A 16 -9.54 10.83 -1.58
N VAL A 17 -8.55 10.37 -0.85
CA VAL A 17 -8.15 8.95 -0.82
C VAL A 17 -8.34 8.40 0.58
N ALA A 18 -9.17 7.37 0.73
CA ALA A 18 -9.26 6.61 1.97
C ALA A 18 -8.25 5.47 1.92
N ALA A 19 -7.35 5.40 2.90
CA ALA A 19 -6.31 4.39 2.95
C ALA A 19 -6.32 3.63 4.28
N ALA A 20 -6.15 2.31 4.21
CA ALA A 20 -5.96 1.43 5.35
C ALA A 20 -5.06 0.25 4.97
N GLY A 21 -4.40 -0.35 5.94
CA GLY A 21 -3.70 -1.62 5.83
C GLY A 21 -4.07 -2.53 6.99
N ASP A 22 -3.71 -3.82 6.88
CA ASP A 22 -3.86 -4.77 7.99
C ASP A 22 -5.32 -4.89 8.45
N VAL A 23 -6.22 -4.97 7.49
CA VAL A 23 -7.67 -5.08 7.75
C VAL A 23 -8.07 -6.47 8.28
N HIS A 24 -7.24 -7.49 8.01
CA HIS A 24 -7.33 -8.85 8.54
C HIS A 24 -8.76 -9.41 8.53
N ALA A 25 -9.38 -9.46 7.37
CA ALA A 25 -10.68 -10.10 7.23
C ALA A 25 -10.60 -11.55 7.73
N GLY A 26 -11.43 -11.87 8.72
CA GLY A 26 -11.36 -13.13 9.49
C GLY A 26 -12.42 -14.14 9.11
N GLY A 27 -13.14 -13.93 8.03
CA GLY A 27 -14.11 -14.90 7.53
C GLY A 27 -15.57 -14.42 7.50
N PRO A 28 -16.49 -15.30 7.14
CA PRO A 28 -17.89 -14.95 6.94
C PRO A 28 -18.53 -14.42 8.23
N GLY A 29 -19.29 -13.35 8.11
CA GLY A 29 -19.98 -12.69 9.22
C GLY A 29 -19.31 -11.45 9.77
N ASP A 30 -18.23 -10.98 9.15
CA ASP A 30 -17.63 -9.69 9.50
C ASP A 30 -18.43 -8.53 8.86
N GLU A 31 -19.67 -8.36 9.34
CA GLU A 31 -20.63 -7.36 8.81
C GLU A 31 -20.14 -5.91 8.97
N ARG A 32 -19.09 -5.67 9.77
CA ARG A 32 -18.50 -4.34 9.94
C ARG A 32 -18.05 -3.72 8.61
N PHE A 33 -17.52 -4.54 7.68
CA PHE A 33 -17.00 -4.03 6.41
C PHE A 33 -18.05 -3.28 5.59
N HIS A 34 -19.31 -3.70 5.58
CA HIS A 34 -20.35 -2.97 4.87
C HIS A 34 -20.50 -1.53 5.36
N ALA A 35 -20.55 -1.29 6.69
CA ALA A 35 -20.65 0.05 7.23
C ALA A 35 -19.36 0.86 6.98
N VAL A 36 -18.21 0.25 7.21
CA VAL A 36 -16.89 0.86 7.08
C VAL A 36 -16.63 1.32 5.64
N PHE A 37 -16.88 0.46 4.65
CA PHE A 37 -16.71 0.82 3.23
C PHE A 37 -17.76 1.83 2.75
N ALA A 38 -19.01 1.73 3.23
CA ALA A 38 -20.03 2.73 2.93
C ALA A 38 -19.69 4.10 3.52
N ASP A 39 -19.06 4.16 4.68
CA ASP A 39 -18.58 5.42 5.30
C ASP A 39 -17.40 5.99 4.49
N ALA A 40 -16.40 5.18 4.19
CA ALA A 40 -15.28 5.59 3.35
C ALA A 40 -15.74 6.09 1.97
N ALA A 41 -16.71 5.42 1.34
CA ALA A 41 -17.25 5.81 0.03
C ALA A 41 -18.03 7.13 0.03
N ARG A 42 -18.47 7.63 1.19
CA ARG A 42 -19.08 8.97 1.30
C ARG A 42 -18.05 10.09 1.43
N GLU A 43 -16.83 9.76 1.84
CA GLU A 43 -15.81 10.74 2.18
C GLU A 43 -14.63 10.76 1.18
N ALA A 44 -14.49 9.72 0.34
CA ALA A 44 -13.37 9.57 -0.57
C ALA A 44 -13.80 9.34 -2.02
N ASP A 45 -12.85 9.48 -2.93
CA ASP A 45 -12.98 9.24 -4.38
C ASP A 45 -12.30 7.92 -4.78
N LEU A 46 -11.40 7.39 -3.94
CA LEU A 46 -10.62 6.17 -4.15
C LEU A 46 -10.30 5.52 -2.81
N ILE A 47 -10.37 4.20 -2.74
CA ILE A 47 -9.99 3.41 -1.54
C ILE A 47 -8.73 2.61 -1.84
N LEU A 48 -7.74 2.69 -0.94
CA LEU A 48 -6.47 1.98 -1.04
C LEU A 48 -6.28 1.05 0.16
N LEU A 49 -5.92 -0.21 -0.11
CA LEU A 49 -5.67 -1.23 0.91
C LEU A 49 -4.20 -1.65 0.86
N ALA A 50 -3.45 -1.34 1.91
CA ALA A 50 -2.00 -1.54 2.01
C ALA A 50 -1.61 -2.94 2.53
N GLY A 51 -2.26 -4.00 2.03
CA GLY A 51 -1.94 -5.40 2.32
C GLY A 51 -2.54 -5.93 3.62
N ASP A 52 -2.28 -7.22 3.86
CA ASP A 52 -2.86 -8.02 4.94
C ASP A 52 -4.40 -7.91 4.94
N LEU A 53 -4.96 -8.26 3.78
CA LEU A 53 -6.41 -8.24 3.54
C LEU A 53 -7.11 -9.36 4.29
N THR A 54 -6.41 -10.48 4.52
CA THR A 54 -6.88 -11.66 5.23
C THR A 54 -6.06 -11.91 6.49
N LEU A 55 -6.61 -12.71 7.40
CA LEU A 55 -5.90 -13.12 8.61
C LEU A 55 -4.98 -14.32 8.37
N HIS A 56 -5.35 -15.26 7.49
CA HIS A 56 -4.63 -16.50 7.26
C HIS A 56 -4.37 -16.84 5.78
N GLY A 57 -4.72 -15.98 4.84
CA GLY A 57 -4.59 -16.24 3.41
C GLY A 57 -5.61 -17.26 2.87
N ASP A 58 -6.72 -17.49 3.59
CA ASP A 58 -7.80 -18.34 3.08
C ASP A 58 -8.74 -17.49 2.18
N PRO A 59 -8.98 -17.91 0.93
CA PRO A 59 -9.92 -17.23 0.04
C PRO A 59 -11.34 -17.07 0.59
N GLN A 60 -11.73 -17.87 1.59
CA GLN A 60 -13.02 -17.71 2.25
C GLN A 60 -13.09 -16.50 3.19
N GLU A 61 -11.94 -16.02 3.67
CA GLU A 61 -11.87 -14.88 4.58
C GLU A 61 -12.24 -13.55 3.89
N VAL A 62 -12.11 -13.46 2.56
CA VAL A 62 -12.43 -12.21 1.83
C VAL A 62 -13.92 -12.03 1.51
N GLY A 63 -14.78 -12.98 1.86
CA GLY A 63 -16.20 -12.92 1.50
C GLY A 63 -16.88 -11.62 1.95
N ALA A 64 -16.80 -11.28 3.22
CA ALA A 64 -17.38 -10.05 3.77
C ALA A 64 -16.74 -8.77 3.21
N LEU A 65 -15.42 -8.80 2.96
CA LEU A 65 -14.71 -7.69 2.34
C LEU A 65 -15.18 -7.45 0.90
N THR A 66 -15.25 -8.51 0.09
CA THR A 66 -15.70 -8.43 -1.32
C THR A 66 -17.18 -8.07 -1.45
N ASP A 67 -18.01 -8.54 -0.53
CA ASP A 67 -19.44 -8.16 -0.48
C ASP A 67 -19.59 -6.66 -0.18
N ALA A 68 -18.78 -6.13 0.75
CA ALA A 68 -18.78 -4.71 1.08
C ALA A 68 -18.29 -3.84 -0.09
N VAL A 69 -17.21 -4.27 -0.79
CA VAL A 69 -16.70 -3.59 -1.98
C VAL A 69 -17.72 -3.63 -3.13
N GLY A 70 -18.39 -4.75 -3.33
CA GLY A 70 -19.45 -4.87 -4.34
C GLY A 70 -20.68 -3.98 -4.11
N ALA A 71 -20.83 -3.43 -2.91
CA ALA A 71 -21.93 -2.53 -2.55
C ALA A 71 -21.63 -1.04 -2.76
N ILE A 72 -20.41 -0.68 -3.16
CA ILE A 72 -19.98 0.71 -3.42
C ILE A 72 -19.57 0.90 -4.87
N GLU A 73 -19.59 2.16 -5.35
CA GLU A 73 -19.25 2.49 -6.75
C GLU A 73 -17.83 3.08 -6.90
N LEU A 74 -17.05 3.13 -5.82
CA LEU A 74 -15.69 3.65 -5.86
C LEU A 74 -14.68 2.57 -6.31
N PRO A 75 -13.60 2.97 -6.99
CA PRO A 75 -12.47 2.09 -7.20
C PRO A 75 -11.85 1.67 -5.85
N VAL A 76 -11.57 0.39 -5.70
CA VAL A 76 -10.81 -0.16 -4.57
C VAL A 76 -9.58 -0.84 -5.11
N VAL A 77 -8.41 -0.35 -4.70
CA VAL A 77 -7.09 -0.85 -5.13
C VAL A 77 -6.36 -1.42 -3.92
N ALA A 78 -5.72 -2.54 -4.10
CA ALA A 78 -4.98 -3.20 -3.02
C ALA A 78 -3.63 -3.74 -3.49
N VAL A 79 -2.72 -3.91 -2.55
CA VAL A 79 -1.59 -4.82 -2.64
C VAL A 79 -1.80 -5.97 -1.67
N LEU A 80 -1.12 -7.09 -1.85
CA LEU A 80 -1.11 -8.16 -0.86
C LEU A 80 -0.12 -7.86 0.26
N GLY A 81 -0.38 -8.42 1.46
CA GLY A 81 0.55 -8.44 2.57
C GLY A 81 1.07 -9.85 2.86
N ASN A 82 1.84 -10.02 3.92
CA ASN A 82 2.42 -11.32 4.26
C ASN A 82 1.38 -12.33 4.77
N HIS A 83 0.31 -11.88 5.45
CA HIS A 83 -0.77 -12.76 5.89
C HIS A 83 -1.54 -13.38 4.72
N ASP A 84 -1.65 -12.67 3.60
CA ASP A 84 -2.33 -13.15 2.41
C ASP A 84 -1.63 -14.36 1.75
N TRP A 85 -0.36 -14.62 2.12
CA TRP A 85 0.45 -15.74 1.64
C TRP A 85 0.50 -16.93 2.61
N HIS A 86 -0.07 -16.83 3.82
CA HIS A 86 0.03 -17.89 4.84
C HIS A 86 -0.60 -19.23 4.42
N GLY A 87 -1.66 -19.18 3.63
CA GLY A 87 -2.46 -20.35 3.27
C GLY A 87 -1.94 -21.15 2.06
N ASP A 88 -0.81 -20.79 1.44
CA ASP A 88 -0.32 -21.36 0.16
C ASP A 88 -1.39 -21.39 -0.96
N ARG A 89 -2.42 -20.54 -0.87
CA ARG A 89 -3.57 -20.44 -1.80
C ARG A 89 -3.69 -19.06 -2.44
N CYS A 90 -2.56 -18.38 -2.60
CA CYS A 90 -2.53 -16.98 -3.05
C CYS A 90 -3.24 -16.80 -4.41
N ASP A 91 -3.06 -17.72 -5.37
CA ASP A 91 -3.74 -17.62 -6.67
C ASP A 91 -5.27 -17.65 -6.55
N GLU A 92 -5.80 -18.48 -5.63
CA GLU A 92 -7.25 -18.54 -5.38
C GLU A 92 -7.74 -17.27 -4.68
N LEU A 93 -6.94 -16.73 -3.75
CA LEU A 93 -7.23 -15.48 -3.05
C LEU A 93 -7.28 -14.30 -4.03
N VAL A 94 -6.28 -14.17 -4.91
CA VAL A 94 -6.23 -13.14 -5.95
C VAL A 94 -7.48 -13.18 -6.84
N LEU A 95 -7.88 -14.40 -7.25
CA LEU A 95 -9.10 -14.57 -8.06
C LEU A 95 -10.38 -14.20 -7.28
N ALA A 96 -10.45 -14.47 -5.99
CA ALA A 96 -11.59 -14.12 -5.15
C ALA A 96 -11.71 -12.60 -4.98
N LEU A 97 -10.60 -11.92 -4.68
CA LEU A 97 -10.54 -10.46 -4.56
C LEU A 97 -10.90 -9.76 -5.87
N ALA A 98 -10.33 -10.20 -6.99
CA ALA A 98 -10.63 -9.63 -8.31
C ALA A 98 -12.11 -9.79 -8.69
N ARG A 99 -12.73 -10.95 -8.42
CA ARG A 99 -14.17 -11.17 -8.63
C ARG A 99 -15.03 -10.27 -7.73
N GLY A 100 -14.54 -9.91 -6.56
CA GLY A 100 -15.18 -8.99 -5.62
C GLY A 100 -15.02 -7.51 -5.98
N GLY A 101 -14.35 -7.20 -7.11
CA GLY A 101 -14.16 -5.81 -7.56
C GLY A 101 -12.95 -5.09 -6.97
N ILE A 102 -12.06 -5.80 -6.28
CA ILE A 102 -10.81 -5.25 -5.77
C ILE A 102 -9.73 -5.38 -6.85
N GLN A 103 -9.16 -4.27 -7.28
CA GLN A 103 -8.04 -4.25 -8.21
C GLN A 103 -6.73 -4.46 -7.44
N LEU A 104 -6.14 -5.64 -7.60
CA LEU A 104 -4.84 -5.94 -7.00
C LEU A 104 -3.71 -5.46 -7.90
N LEU A 105 -2.67 -4.90 -7.29
CA LEU A 105 -1.43 -4.52 -7.94
C LEU A 105 -0.28 -5.38 -7.36
N ASP A 106 0.39 -6.11 -8.21
CA ASP A 106 1.60 -6.88 -7.89
C ASP A 106 2.74 -6.45 -8.82
N LYS A 107 3.50 -5.44 -8.42
CA LYS A 107 4.52 -4.81 -9.26
C LYS A 107 3.93 -4.17 -10.53
N GLU A 108 2.75 -3.58 -10.36
CA GLU A 108 1.94 -3.02 -11.44
C GLU A 108 1.46 -1.62 -11.07
N ALA A 109 0.97 -0.90 -12.07
CA ALA A 109 0.35 0.40 -11.90
C ALA A 109 -1.09 0.41 -12.43
N ALA A 110 -1.91 1.29 -11.85
CA ALA A 110 -3.25 1.60 -12.33
C ALA A 110 -3.46 3.10 -12.40
N THR A 111 -4.30 3.55 -13.33
CA THR A 111 -4.66 4.97 -13.49
C THR A 111 -6.17 5.12 -13.48
N PHE A 112 -6.66 6.13 -12.75
CA PHE A 112 -8.07 6.46 -12.59
C PHE A 112 -8.31 7.90 -13.00
N ASP A 113 -9.46 8.19 -13.61
CA ASP A 113 -9.94 9.55 -13.78
C ASP A 113 -10.83 9.91 -12.57
N VAL A 114 -10.41 10.90 -11.81
CA VAL A 114 -11.14 11.39 -10.63
C VAL A 114 -11.41 12.89 -10.84
N GLY A 115 -12.64 13.21 -11.16
CA GLY A 115 -13.05 14.60 -11.36
C GLY A 115 -12.30 15.33 -12.47
N GLY A 116 -11.78 14.60 -13.44
CA GLY A 116 -11.00 15.11 -14.57
C GLY A 116 -9.48 15.19 -14.33
N ALA A 117 -9.01 14.74 -13.16
CA ALA A 117 -7.59 14.55 -12.87
C ALA A 117 -7.19 13.07 -13.01
N SER A 118 -6.01 12.81 -13.54
CA SER A 118 -5.43 11.48 -13.61
C SER A 118 -4.73 11.11 -12.30
N VAL A 119 -5.21 10.07 -11.62
CA VAL A 119 -4.62 9.53 -10.40
C VAL A 119 -3.92 8.23 -10.72
N GLY A 120 -2.61 8.18 -10.58
CA GLY A 120 -1.81 6.97 -10.76
C GLY A 120 -1.47 6.33 -9.42
N VAL A 121 -1.66 5.01 -9.33
CA VAL A 121 -1.28 4.19 -8.17
C VAL A 121 -0.26 3.14 -8.63
N ALA A 122 0.96 3.19 -8.09
CA ALA A 122 2.00 2.18 -8.27
C ALA A 122 1.99 1.25 -7.06
N GLY A 123 1.71 -0.05 -7.26
CA GLY A 123 1.52 -1.01 -6.19
C GLY A 123 2.54 -2.15 -6.19
N VAL A 124 3.12 -2.42 -5.03
CA VAL A 124 3.94 -3.60 -4.75
C VAL A 124 3.64 -4.10 -3.34
N LYS A 125 3.81 -5.39 -3.12
CA LYS A 125 3.80 -5.92 -1.74
C LYS A 125 5.00 -5.33 -0.96
N GLY A 126 6.14 -5.21 -1.59
CA GLY A 126 7.40 -5.02 -0.92
C GLY A 126 7.89 -6.32 -0.28
N PHE A 127 9.06 -6.29 0.37
CA PHE A 127 9.56 -7.44 1.09
C PHE A 127 10.57 -7.06 2.16
N VAL A 128 11.00 -8.07 2.93
CA VAL A 128 12.01 -7.95 3.99
C VAL A 128 13.35 -7.50 3.42
N GLY A 129 14.22 -6.96 4.24
CA GLY A 129 15.56 -6.52 3.79
C GLY A 129 16.29 -5.69 4.81
N GLY A 130 15.55 -5.02 5.67
CA GLY A 130 16.07 -4.22 6.77
C GLY A 130 16.46 -2.80 6.37
N PHE A 131 17.06 -2.13 7.33
CA PHE A 131 17.40 -0.72 7.29
C PHE A 131 18.88 -0.53 7.65
N PRO A 132 19.45 0.69 7.53
CA PRO A 132 20.86 0.92 7.86
C PRO A 132 21.25 0.29 9.20
N ASP A 133 22.42 -0.33 9.23
CA ASP A 133 23.01 -1.05 10.37
C ASP A 133 22.37 -2.44 10.69
N ALA A 134 21.26 -2.83 10.02
CA ALA A 134 20.60 -4.12 10.21
C ALA A 134 19.95 -4.63 8.92
N SER A 135 20.66 -4.62 7.80
CA SER A 135 20.17 -5.05 6.49
C SER A 135 20.62 -6.47 6.12
N LEU A 136 19.79 -7.17 5.35
CA LEU A 136 20.11 -8.47 4.75
C LEU A 136 21.04 -8.26 3.55
N PRO A 137 22.23 -8.89 3.52
CA PRO A 137 23.17 -8.76 2.42
C PRO A 137 22.86 -9.77 1.28
N ASP A 138 23.29 -9.45 0.07
CA ASP A 138 23.38 -10.43 -1.02
C ASP A 138 24.61 -11.33 -0.84
N PHE A 139 24.61 -12.10 0.22
CA PHE A 139 25.74 -12.92 0.62
C PHE A 139 25.29 -14.18 1.36
N GLY A 140 26.06 -15.26 1.21
CA GLY A 140 25.86 -16.50 1.96
C GLY A 140 25.10 -17.57 1.18
N GLU A 141 24.30 -18.35 1.90
CA GLU A 141 23.59 -19.50 1.39
C GLU A 141 22.56 -19.13 0.30
N PRO A 142 22.28 -20.05 -0.64
CA PRO A 142 21.31 -19.79 -1.71
C PRO A 142 19.94 -19.35 -1.22
N SER A 143 19.53 -19.76 -0.02
CA SER A 143 18.24 -19.36 0.57
C SER A 143 18.21 -17.88 0.93
N LEU A 144 19.28 -17.35 1.57
CA LEU A 144 19.38 -15.92 1.88
C LEU A 144 19.47 -15.07 0.62
N ARG A 145 20.23 -15.53 -0.37
CA ARG A 145 20.31 -14.82 -1.67
C ARG A 145 18.97 -14.80 -2.42
N ARG A 146 18.12 -15.85 -2.26
CA ARG A 146 16.76 -15.81 -2.81
C ARG A 146 15.89 -14.76 -2.12
N VAL A 147 15.99 -14.62 -0.80
CA VAL A 147 15.29 -13.56 -0.06
C VAL A 147 15.73 -12.17 -0.57
N TYR A 148 17.04 -11.96 -0.73
CA TYR A 148 17.57 -10.71 -1.27
C TYR A 148 17.09 -10.44 -2.71
N ALA A 149 17.05 -11.47 -3.56
CA ALA A 149 16.58 -11.36 -4.94
C ALA A 149 15.08 -11.05 -5.02
N GLU A 150 14.27 -11.60 -4.11
CA GLU A 150 12.84 -11.26 -4.01
C GLU A 150 12.66 -9.77 -3.71
N THR A 151 13.39 -9.25 -2.72
CA THR A 151 13.36 -7.81 -2.42
C THR A 151 13.81 -6.98 -3.63
N THR A 152 14.80 -7.47 -4.41
CA THR A 152 15.22 -6.79 -5.63
C THR A 152 14.10 -6.73 -6.66
N ALA A 153 13.35 -7.82 -6.85
CA ALA A 153 12.22 -7.86 -7.76
C ALA A 153 11.10 -6.89 -7.34
N GLU A 154 10.84 -6.75 -6.04
CA GLU A 154 9.88 -5.76 -5.52
C GLU A 154 10.34 -4.32 -5.78
N VAL A 155 11.63 -4.03 -5.55
CA VAL A 155 12.22 -2.70 -5.81
C VAL A 155 12.17 -2.35 -7.29
N ASP A 156 12.55 -3.27 -8.17
CA ASP A 156 12.55 -3.08 -9.62
C ASP A 156 11.11 -2.91 -10.14
N GLY A 157 10.17 -3.71 -9.62
CA GLY A 157 8.74 -3.58 -9.94
C GLY A 157 8.15 -2.25 -9.49
N LEU A 158 8.50 -1.76 -8.29
CA LEU A 158 8.08 -0.43 -7.83
C LEU A 158 8.64 0.68 -8.73
N ALA A 159 9.91 0.58 -9.13
CA ALA A 159 10.51 1.55 -10.04
C ALA A 159 9.76 1.60 -11.37
N GLN A 160 9.45 0.44 -11.96
CA GLN A 160 8.70 0.36 -13.21
C GLN A 160 7.28 0.92 -13.06
N ALA A 161 6.55 0.53 -12.03
CA ALA A 161 5.20 1.01 -11.78
C ALA A 161 5.14 2.53 -11.53
N LEU A 162 6.13 3.10 -10.82
CA LEU A 162 6.25 4.55 -10.63
C LEU A 162 6.56 5.29 -11.94
N GLU A 163 7.35 4.71 -12.84
CA GLU A 163 7.61 5.28 -14.16
C GLU A 163 6.33 5.31 -15.02
N GLU A 164 5.53 4.24 -14.98
CA GLU A 164 4.27 4.14 -15.73
C GLU A 164 3.27 5.24 -15.37
N ILE A 165 3.24 5.67 -14.11
CA ILE A 165 2.37 6.76 -13.65
C ILE A 165 3.03 8.15 -13.67
N SER A 166 4.21 8.27 -14.24
CA SER A 166 5.01 9.53 -14.21
C SER A 166 4.30 10.74 -14.79
N SER A 167 3.34 10.53 -15.71
CA SER A 167 2.55 11.59 -16.35
C SER A 167 1.22 11.89 -15.66
N CYS A 168 0.86 11.17 -14.59
CA CYS A 168 -0.39 11.41 -13.85
C CYS A 168 -0.30 12.72 -13.06
N ASP A 169 -1.46 13.36 -12.86
CA ASP A 169 -1.58 14.59 -12.08
C ASP A 169 -1.31 14.34 -10.58
N VAL A 170 -1.77 13.19 -10.07
CA VAL A 170 -1.48 12.70 -8.71
C VAL A 170 -0.87 11.31 -8.80
N ARG A 171 0.23 11.08 -8.08
CA ARG A 171 1.01 9.84 -8.12
C ARG A 171 1.16 9.27 -6.72
N ILE A 172 0.68 8.06 -6.52
CA ILE A 172 0.64 7.38 -5.24
C ILE A 172 1.48 6.11 -5.32
N ALA A 173 2.32 5.85 -4.32
CA ALA A 173 2.93 4.54 -4.12
C ALA A 173 2.18 3.80 -3.01
N LEU A 174 1.75 2.57 -3.27
CA LEU A 174 1.04 1.71 -2.34
C LEU A 174 1.87 0.45 -2.07
N LEU A 175 2.27 0.25 -0.83
CA LEU A 175 3.07 -0.87 -0.38
C LEU A 175 2.42 -1.56 0.82
N HIS A 176 2.89 -2.78 1.14
CA HIS A 176 2.60 -3.37 2.44
C HIS A 176 3.80 -3.24 3.38
N TYR A 177 4.99 -3.65 2.93
CA TYR A 177 6.21 -3.52 3.73
C TYR A 177 6.73 -2.08 3.76
N ALA A 178 7.25 -1.66 4.91
CA ALA A 178 7.74 -0.31 5.13
C ALA A 178 8.95 0.05 4.25
N PRO A 179 8.94 1.20 3.56
CA PRO A 179 10.06 1.66 2.77
C PRO A 179 11.08 2.50 3.57
N THR A 180 10.77 2.86 4.81
CA THR A 180 11.62 3.70 5.66
C THR A 180 11.51 3.30 7.13
N SER A 181 12.61 3.43 7.86
CA SER A 181 12.62 3.18 9.31
C SER A 181 11.83 4.23 10.11
N ALA A 182 11.61 5.42 9.55
CA ALA A 182 10.88 6.49 10.23
C ALA A 182 9.43 6.09 10.58
N THR A 183 8.80 5.22 9.79
CA THR A 183 7.43 4.77 10.03
C THR A 183 7.31 3.45 10.78
N ILE A 184 8.45 2.85 11.18
CA ILE A 184 8.49 1.67 12.06
C ILE A 184 9.12 1.97 13.43
N GLU A 185 9.41 3.24 13.73
CA GLU A 185 9.79 3.65 15.08
C GLU A 185 8.68 3.33 16.06
N GLY A 186 9.01 2.56 17.11
CA GLY A 186 8.04 1.98 18.05
C GLY A 186 8.03 0.45 17.99
N GLU A 187 8.36 -0.12 16.85
CA GLU A 187 8.55 -1.56 16.70
C GLU A 187 9.86 -2.02 17.39
N PRO A 188 9.90 -3.26 17.94
CA PRO A 188 11.12 -3.80 18.50
C PRO A 188 12.24 -3.83 17.45
N PRO A 189 13.44 -3.22 17.71
CA PRO A 189 14.51 -3.15 16.71
C PRO A 189 14.96 -4.52 16.18
N GLY A 190 14.80 -5.58 16.96
CA GLY A 190 15.17 -6.94 16.58
C GLY A 190 14.36 -7.54 15.44
N ILE A 191 13.21 -6.95 15.08
CA ILE A 191 12.37 -7.42 13.98
C ILE A 191 12.36 -6.47 12.78
N TRP A 192 13.03 -5.33 12.83
CA TRP A 192 13.01 -4.33 11.77
C TRP A 192 13.40 -4.90 10.39
N ALA A 193 14.34 -5.85 10.34
CA ALA A 193 14.72 -6.51 9.10
C ALA A 193 13.57 -7.27 8.41
N PHE A 194 12.52 -7.61 9.17
CA PHE A 194 11.32 -8.29 8.67
C PHE A 194 10.16 -7.34 8.38
N LEU A 195 10.27 -6.06 8.76
CA LEU A 195 9.19 -5.09 8.60
C LEU A 195 9.27 -4.32 7.29
N GLY A 196 10.38 -4.39 6.58
CA GLY A 196 10.55 -3.69 5.31
C GLY A 196 11.99 -3.65 4.83
N SER A 197 12.27 -2.71 3.93
CA SER A 197 13.60 -2.52 3.37
C SER A 197 13.80 -1.07 2.93
N ASP A 198 14.93 -0.47 3.33
CA ASP A 198 15.38 0.84 2.83
C ASP A 198 15.65 0.85 1.31
N ARG A 199 15.82 -0.32 0.70
CA ARG A 199 15.97 -0.45 -0.76
C ARG A 199 14.69 0.00 -1.49
N LEU A 200 13.51 -0.14 -0.89
CA LEU A 200 12.24 0.37 -1.43
C LEU A 200 12.21 1.90 -1.48
N ALA A 201 12.99 2.57 -0.62
CA ALA A 201 13.11 4.03 -0.66
C ALA A 201 13.82 4.55 -1.92
N VAL A 202 14.65 3.72 -2.57
CA VAL A 202 15.45 4.15 -3.75
C VAL A 202 14.55 4.60 -4.90
N PRO A 203 13.62 3.79 -5.44
CA PRO A 203 12.72 4.22 -6.49
C PRO A 203 11.77 5.34 -6.04
N ILE A 204 11.34 5.37 -4.77
CA ILE A 204 10.51 6.46 -4.24
C ILE A 204 11.26 7.79 -4.28
N ALA A 205 12.51 7.84 -3.84
CA ALA A 205 13.34 9.04 -3.88
C ALA A 205 13.64 9.50 -5.33
N GLN A 206 13.78 8.55 -6.26
CA GLN A 206 14.06 8.81 -7.67
C GLN A 206 12.85 9.36 -8.42
N HIS A 207 11.69 8.70 -8.31
CA HIS A 207 10.47 9.06 -9.05
C HIS A 207 9.61 10.09 -8.34
N ARG A 208 9.77 10.23 -7.00
CA ARG A 208 9.11 11.24 -6.16
C ARG A 208 7.59 11.27 -6.34
N PRO A 209 6.87 10.18 -6.02
CA PRO A 209 5.41 10.23 -5.95
C PRO A 209 4.96 11.31 -4.95
N ASP A 210 3.71 11.73 -5.03
CA ASP A 210 3.19 12.79 -4.17
C ASP A 210 2.96 12.28 -2.75
N ILE A 211 2.71 10.97 -2.59
CA ILE A 211 2.47 10.31 -1.30
C ILE A 211 2.78 8.81 -1.40
N VAL A 212 3.15 8.23 -0.26
CA VAL A 212 3.39 6.79 -0.10
C VAL A 212 2.55 6.27 1.07
N PHE A 213 1.86 5.15 0.85
CA PHE A 213 1.15 4.40 1.88
C PHE A 213 1.74 3.02 2.07
N HIS A 214 1.83 2.57 3.32
CA HIS A 214 2.16 1.18 3.65
C HIS A 214 1.45 0.72 4.93
N GLY A 215 1.50 -0.58 5.20
CA GLY A 215 0.97 -1.23 6.41
C GLY A 215 2.05 -1.91 7.25
N HIS A 216 1.76 -3.07 7.78
CA HIS A 216 2.65 -4.04 8.40
C HIS A 216 3.27 -3.64 9.75
N GLY A 217 3.70 -2.42 9.95
CA GLY A 217 4.31 -1.96 11.20
C GLY A 217 3.28 -1.55 12.24
N HIS A 218 2.72 -2.51 12.98
CA HIS A 218 1.56 -2.31 13.87
C HIS A 218 1.83 -1.43 15.09
N MET A 219 3.09 -1.33 15.52
CA MET A 219 3.54 -0.46 16.61
C MET A 219 4.36 0.73 16.11
N GLY A 220 4.39 0.92 14.78
CA GLY A 220 5.15 1.96 14.12
C GLY A 220 4.58 3.36 14.31
N THR A 221 5.21 4.32 13.66
CA THR A 221 4.82 5.72 13.63
C THR A 221 3.94 5.98 12.40
N PHE A 222 2.89 6.78 12.56
CA PHE A 222 1.93 7.09 11.50
C PHE A 222 2.57 7.82 10.30
N GLU A 223 3.47 8.79 10.56
CA GLU A 223 4.03 9.66 9.54
C GLU A 223 5.56 9.62 9.52
N GLY A 224 6.11 9.57 8.32
CA GLY A 224 7.54 9.69 8.05
C GLY A 224 7.76 10.31 6.68
N ALA A 225 9.01 10.27 6.18
CA ALA A 225 9.34 10.79 4.86
C ALA A 225 10.55 10.08 4.22
N ILE A 226 10.60 10.11 2.89
CA ILE A 226 11.77 9.76 2.09
C ILE A 226 12.16 11.01 1.29
N GLY A 227 13.18 11.74 1.75
CA GLY A 227 13.46 13.09 1.25
C GLY A 227 12.28 14.02 1.51
N ASP A 228 11.67 14.57 0.44
CA ASP A 228 10.49 15.42 0.52
C ASP A 228 9.17 14.65 0.29
N VAL A 229 9.23 13.33 0.08
CA VAL A 229 8.05 12.50 -0.18
C VAL A 229 7.46 12.04 1.14
N PRO A 230 6.20 12.39 1.47
CA PRO A 230 5.55 11.93 2.69
C PRO A 230 5.25 10.43 2.60
N VAL A 231 5.44 9.73 3.72
CA VAL A 231 5.18 8.30 3.88
C VAL A 231 4.26 8.10 5.07
N TYR A 232 3.16 7.38 4.88
CA TYR A 232 2.20 7.09 5.94
C TYR A 232 2.06 5.59 6.16
N ASN A 233 2.19 5.19 7.42
CA ASN A 233 1.83 3.87 7.88
C ASN A 233 0.33 3.85 8.20
N VAL A 234 -0.45 3.26 7.31
CA VAL A 234 -1.90 3.19 7.40
C VAL A 234 -2.42 1.87 7.98
N ALA A 235 -1.57 1.11 8.65
CA ALA A 235 -1.99 -0.07 9.41
C ALA A 235 -3.08 0.31 10.41
N GLN A 236 -4.21 -0.42 10.43
CA GLN A 236 -5.33 -0.11 11.33
C GLN A 236 -4.91 0.04 12.80
N PRO A 237 -3.98 -0.76 13.36
CA PRO A 237 -3.47 -0.55 14.70
C PRO A 237 -2.77 0.79 14.93
N VAL A 238 -2.15 1.37 13.90
CA VAL A 238 -1.44 2.66 13.96
C VAL A 238 -2.41 3.83 13.81
N ILE A 239 -3.32 3.78 12.84
CA ILE A 239 -4.29 4.86 12.62
C ILE A 239 -5.43 4.86 13.65
N GLY A 240 -5.65 3.76 14.37
CA GLY A 240 -6.67 3.64 15.42
C GLY A 240 -8.11 3.75 14.92
N LYS A 241 -8.35 3.55 13.64
CA LYS A 241 -9.64 3.60 12.95
C LYS A 241 -9.65 2.71 11.72
N ASP A 242 -10.79 2.59 11.04
CA ASP A 242 -10.92 1.70 9.89
C ASP A 242 -10.21 2.26 8.64
N PHE A 243 -10.29 3.57 8.39
CA PHE A 243 -9.61 4.26 7.29
C PHE A 243 -9.11 5.64 7.73
N GLU A 244 -7.99 6.07 7.17
CA GLU A 244 -7.55 7.47 7.15
C GLU A 244 -7.87 8.10 5.80
N VAL A 245 -8.40 9.34 5.79
CA VAL A 245 -8.71 10.07 4.56
C VAL A 245 -7.67 11.16 4.33
N PHE A 246 -7.08 11.15 3.14
CA PHE A 246 -6.06 12.09 2.71
C PHE A 246 -6.60 12.97 1.59
N GLU A 247 -6.30 14.27 1.64
CA GLU A 247 -6.62 15.22 0.58
C GLU A 247 -5.37 15.50 -0.26
N LEU A 248 -5.44 15.18 -1.55
CA LEU A 248 -4.34 15.28 -2.50
C LEU A 248 -4.68 16.26 -3.62
N GLY A 249 -3.71 17.03 -4.10
CA GLY A 249 -3.89 17.97 -5.20
C GLY A 249 -4.65 19.23 -4.77
N SER A 250 -3.98 20.35 -4.61
CA SER A 250 -4.54 21.70 -4.45
C SER A 250 -3.70 22.72 -5.19
#